data_b96dde1e1cec8d41bcd4e86d2c3cc6cd
#
_entry.id   b96dde1e1cec8d41bcd4e86d2c3cc6cd
#
_cell.length_a   1.000
_cell.length_b   1.000
_cell.length_c   1.000
_cell.angle_alpha   90.00
_cell.angle_beta   90.00
_cell.angle_gamma   90.00
#
_symmetry.space_group_name_H-M   'P 1'
#
loop_
_entity.id
_entity.type
_entity.pdbx_description
1 polymer ?
#
loop_
_entity_poly.entity_id
_entity_poly.type
_entity_poly.pdbx_seq_one_letter_code
_entity_poly.pdbx_strand_id
1 'polypeptide(L)'
;MKKVFSLIAFLFIAVTAFCQIDAKSVEILDKMSNIYKNSTGTELGLKIELEDGQSGTANSIKGTLKTKGNAFVLETSLANMTFDGKYLYVYNKQANEITVSAPAPEEVQGIDPTSILGGYKKGYKVTAPEFKTEAGREIAVVSLFPEDIEDPFFKTTISVDAKTYEPVGVSTHNKNGMISTINITKLKTNLNYTAKDLEFDLNKYPKAMLIDLR
;
A
#
# COMPACT_ATOMS: atom_id res chain seq x y z
N MET A 1 -9.07 -68.22 -30.35
CA MET A 1 -8.41 -66.90 -30.48
C MET A 1 -9.17 -65.91 -29.62
N LYS A 2 -8.69 -65.72 -28.41
CA LYS A 2 -9.35 -64.76 -27.43
C LYS A 2 -8.68 -63.43 -27.55
N LYS A 3 -9.43 -62.39 -28.01
CA LYS A 3 -8.97 -61.01 -28.05
C LYS A 3 -9.14 -60.40 -26.66
N VAL A 4 -8.02 -60.11 -26.00
CA VAL A 4 -7.98 -59.38 -24.75
C VAL A 4 -8.03 -57.88 -25.09
N PHE A 5 -9.15 -57.22 -24.80
CA PHE A 5 -9.28 -55.76 -24.88
C PHE A 5 -8.71 -55.16 -23.58
N SER A 6 -7.50 -54.57 -23.66
CA SER A 6 -6.89 -53.84 -22.57
C SER A 6 -7.50 -52.43 -22.55
N LEU A 7 -8.35 -52.14 -21.56
CA LEU A 7 -8.96 -50.85 -21.32
C LEU A 7 -7.96 -50.03 -20.48
N ILE A 8 -7.18 -49.16 -21.14
CA ILE A 8 -6.34 -48.17 -20.46
C ILE A 8 -7.23 -47.04 -20.04
N ALA A 9 -7.62 -47.02 -18.78
CA ALA A 9 -8.29 -45.86 -18.16
C ALA A 9 -7.27 -44.76 -17.96
N PHE A 10 -7.30 -43.73 -18.83
CA PHE A 10 -6.56 -42.49 -18.64
C PHE A 10 -7.23 -41.71 -17.51
N LEU A 11 -6.62 -41.79 -16.33
CA LEU A 11 -7.04 -40.98 -15.18
C LEU A 11 -6.61 -39.50 -15.45
N PHE A 12 -7.51 -38.72 -16.01
CA PHE A 12 -7.32 -37.26 -16.13
C PHE A 12 -7.39 -36.69 -14.71
N ILE A 13 -6.25 -36.53 -14.05
CA ILE A 13 -6.14 -35.69 -12.85
C ILE A 13 -6.29 -34.24 -13.34
N ALA A 14 -7.51 -33.73 -13.29
CA ALA A 14 -7.75 -32.30 -13.43
C ALA A 14 -7.11 -31.62 -12.22
N VAL A 15 -5.88 -31.13 -12.40
CA VAL A 15 -5.28 -30.16 -11.47
C VAL A 15 -6.11 -28.91 -11.61
N THR A 16 -7.12 -28.77 -10.77
CA THR A 16 -7.81 -27.49 -10.57
C THR A 16 -6.75 -26.56 -10.00
N ALA A 17 -6.21 -25.68 -10.84
CA ALA A 17 -5.44 -24.53 -10.39
C ALA A 17 -6.41 -23.65 -9.60
N PHE A 18 -6.62 -23.97 -8.34
CA PHE A 18 -7.23 -23.05 -7.41
C PHE A 18 -6.32 -21.81 -7.41
N CYS A 19 -6.92 -20.66 -7.66
CA CYS A 19 -6.32 -19.36 -7.42
C CYS A 19 -5.96 -19.32 -5.92
N GLN A 20 -4.79 -19.86 -5.56
CA GLN A 20 -4.41 -20.02 -4.18
C GLN A 20 -3.85 -18.69 -3.68
N ILE A 21 -4.58 -18.08 -2.75
CA ILE A 21 -3.98 -17.13 -1.84
C ILE A 21 -3.00 -17.96 -0.98
N ASP A 22 -1.71 -17.67 -1.08
CA ASP A 22 -0.68 -18.38 -0.32
C ASP A 22 -0.85 -18.14 1.18
N ALA A 23 -1.01 -19.21 1.96
CA ALA A 23 -1.30 -19.15 3.39
C ALA A 23 -0.16 -18.50 4.20
N LYS A 24 1.11 -18.73 3.81
CA LYS A 24 2.26 -18.15 4.49
C LYS A 24 2.36 -16.65 4.23
N SER A 25 2.08 -16.22 3.01
CA SER A 25 1.99 -14.79 2.67
C SER A 25 0.89 -14.09 3.44
N VAL A 26 -0.30 -14.71 3.55
CA VAL A 26 -1.40 -14.16 4.35
C VAL A 26 -1.00 -14.04 5.82
N GLU A 27 -0.35 -15.06 6.39
CA GLU A 27 0.13 -15.01 7.77
C GLU A 27 1.09 -13.82 7.99
N ILE A 28 2.07 -13.64 7.11
CA ILE A 28 3.03 -12.53 7.19
C ILE A 28 2.32 -11.17 7.09
N LEU A 29 1.44 -11.01 6.11
CA LEU A 29 0.71 -9.77 5.90
C LEU A 29 -0.29 -9.48 7.03
N ASP A 30 -0.93 -10.51 7.61
CA ASP A 30 -1.81 -10.36 8.77
C ASP A 30 -1.04 -9.88 10.02
N LYS A 31 0.13 -10.45 10.28
CA LYS A 31 1.00 -10.01 11.38
C LYS A 31 1.46 -8.57 11.18
N MET A 32 1.89 -8.22 9.97
CA MET A 32 2.23 -6.86 9.60
C MET A 32 1.05 -5.90 9.83
N SER A 33 -0.13 -6.22 9.29
CA SER A 33 -1.33 -5.41 9.41
C SER A 33 -1.75 -5.17 10.86
N ASN A 34 -1.57 -6.18 11.73
CA ASN A 34 -1.90 -6.07 13.15
C ASN A 34 -1.03 -5.06 13.91
N ILE A 35 0.20 -4.78 13.46
CA ILE A 35 1.05 -3.74 14.05
C ILE A 35 0.36 -2.38 13.95
N TYR A 36 -0.30 -2.09 12.81
CA TYR A 36 -1.02 -0.83 12.59
C TYR A 36 -2.39 -0.83 13.27
N LYS A 37 -3.16 -1.89 13.08
CA LYS A 37 -4.54 -1.98 13.59
C LYS A 37 -4.63 -1.86 15.10
N ASN A 38 -3.62 -2.39 15.81
CA ASN A 38 -3.56 -2.36 17.27
C ASN A 38 -2.84 -1.12 17.82
N SER A 39 -2.30 -0.27 16.95
CA SER A 39 -1.60 0.95 17.37
C SER A 39 -2.59 2.07 17.70
N THR A 40 -2.35 2.76 18.80
CA THR A 40 -3.11 3.98 19.17
C THR A 40 -2.78 5.17 18.28
N GLY A 41 -1.67 5.12 17.56
CA GLY A 41 -1.21 6.07 16.55
C GLY A 41 0.13 5.65 16.00
N THR A 42 0.36 5.89 14.71
CA THR A 42 1.59 5.47 13.99
C THR A 42 2.23 6.66 13.28
N GLU A 43 3.56 6.70 13.29
CA GLU A 43 4.37 7.62 12.48
C GLU A 43 5.32 6.80 11.61
N LEU A 44 5.26 7.06 10.30
CA LEU A 44 6.17 6.49 9.31
C LEU A 44 7.03 7.58 8.69
N GLY A 45 8.34 7.37 8.66
CA GLY A 45 9.22 8.08 7.74
C GLY A 45 9.21 7.36 6.40
N LEU A 46 9.03 8.10 5.31
CA LEU A 46 8.87 7.56 3.97
C LEU A 46 9.95 8.09 3.02
N LYS A 47 10.41 7.24 2.12
CA LYS A 47 11.09 7.60 0.88
C LYS A 47 10.23 7.07 -0.27
N ILE A 48 9.66 7.98 -1.03
CA ILE A 48 8.78 7.67 -2.16
C ILE A 48 9.59 7.85 -3.43
N GLU A 49 9.70 6.82 -4.24
CA GLU A 49 10.41 6.80 -5.51
C GLU A 49 9.41 6.55 -6.63
N LEU A 50 9.42 7.43 -7.62
CA LEU A 50 8.60 7.32 -8.81
C LEU A 50 9.54 7.11 -9.99
N GLU A 51 9.44 5.97 -10.64
CA GLU A 51 10.25 5.59 -11.78
C GLU A 51 9.35 5.42 -13.00
N ASP A 52 9.76 6.03 -14.10
CA ASP A 52 9.21 5.75 -15.40
C ASP A 52 10.00 4.59 -16.02
N GLY A 53 9.42 3.41 -16.06
CA GLY A 53 10.04 2.20 -16.58
C GLY A 53 10.38 2.24 -18.08
N GLN A 54 9.84 3.23 -18.83
CA GLN A 54 10.15 3.41 -20.24
C GLN A 54 11.39 4.30 -20.44
N SER A 55 11.50 5.38 -19.69
CA SER A 55 12.63 6.32 -19.77
C SER A 55 13.76 6.03 -18.77
N GLY A 56 13.49 5.24 -17.72
CA GLY A 56 14.41 5.00 -16.61
C GLY A 56 14.64 6.22 -15.71
N THR A 57 13.85 7.29 -15.89
CA THR A 57 13.93 8.47 -15.02
C THR A 57 13.28 8.17 -13.67
N ALA A 58 14.02 8.44 -12.59
CA ALA A 58 13.53 8.27 -11.24
C ALA A 58 13.55 9.58 -10.46
N ASN A 59 12.45 9.87 -9.76
CA ASN A 59 12.34 10.96 -8.80
C ASN A 59 12.14 10.42 -7.40
N SER A 60 12.76 11.07 -6.40
CA SER A 60 12.65 10.64 -5.02
C SER A 60 12.16 11.78 -4.13
N ILE A 61 11.17 11.47 -3.29
CA ILE A 61 10.51 12.40 -2.37
C ILE A 61 10.57 11.79 -0.98
N LYS A 62 10.95 12.59 0.02
CA LYS A 62 10.82 12.18 1.43
C LYS A 62 9.52 12.68 2.02
N GLY A 63 8.96 11.91 2.93
CA GLY A 63 7.73 12.26 3.62
C GLY A 63 7.65 11.70 5.02
N THR A 64 6.69 12.22 5.77
CA THR A 64 6.28 11.68 7.07
C THR A 64 4.78 11.46 7.03
N LEU A 65 4.35 10.26 7.41
CA LEU A 65 2.96 9.89 7.54
C LEU A 65 2.62 9.66 9.01
N LYS A 66 1.60 10.35 9.51
CA LYS A 66 1.01 10.12 10.83
C LYS A 66 -0.39 9.57 10.65
N THR A 67 -0.76 8.52 11.39
CA THR A 67 -2.09 7.93 11.30
C THR A 67 -2.67 7.63 12.67
N LYS A 68 -4.01 7.72 12.80
CA LYS A 68 -4.78 7.24 13.94
C LYS A 68 -6.20 6.94 13.51
N GLY A 69 -6.63 5.68 13.67
CA GLY A 69 -7.91 5.23 13.13
C GLY A 69 -7.93 5.40 11.61
N ASN A 70 -8.93 6.12 11.11
CA ASN A 70 -9.05 6.47 9.68
C ASN A 70 -8.47 7.85 9.33
N ALA A 71 -7.99 8.62 10.30
CA ALA A 71 -7.40 9.93 10.06
C ALA A 71 -5.90 9.81 9.78
N PHE A 72 -5.39 10.63 8.86
CA PHE A 72 -3.97 10.68 8.56
C PHE A 72 -3.48 12.08 8.17
N VAL A 73 -2.18 12.30 8.35
CA VAL A 73 -1.42 13.46 7.86
C VAL A 73 -0.20 12.94 7.12
N LEU A 74 -0.11 13.21 5.83
CA LEU A 74 1.07 12.96 5.01
C LEU A 74 1.73 14.29 4.65
N GLU A 75 2.96 14.48 5.09
CA GLU A 75 3.78 15.66 4.77
C GLU A 75 4.93 15.23 3.86
N THR A 76 5.04 15.85 2.69
CA THR A 76 6.14 15.64 1.75
C THR A 76 6.78 16.97 1.36
N SER A 77 7.84 16.94 0.56
CA SER A 77 8.43 18.16 0.00
C SER A 77 7.51 18.87 -1.01
N LEU A 78 6.58 18.16 -1.65
CA LEU A 78 5.71 18.67 -2.72
C LEU A 78 4.33 19.08 -2.23
N ALA A 79 3.75 18.31 -1.32
CA ALA A 79 2.39 18.51 -0.85
C ALA A 79 2.23 18.04 0.60
N ASN A 80 1.23 18.60 1.28
CA ASN A 80 0.72 18.08 2.53
C ASN A 80 -0.71 17.60 2.31
N MET A 81 -1.02 16.38 2.77
CA MET A 81 -2.36 15.82 2.72
C MET A 81 -2.82 15.53 4.14
N THR A 82 -4.03 15.94 4.46
CA THR A 82 -4.65 15.63 5.76
C THR A 82 -6.06 15.12 5.52
N PHE A 83 -6.36 13.95 6.04
CA PHE A 83 -7.71 13.44 6.14
C PHE A 83 -8.10 13.36 7.62
N ASP A 84 -9.10 14.14 8.01
CA ASP A 84 -9.53 14.28 9.41
C ASP A 84 -10.60 13.25 9.83
N GLY A 85 -10.90 12.29 8.92
CA GLY A 85 -11.98 11.32 9.06
C GLY A 85 -13.27 11.71 8.33
N LYS A 86 -13.33 12.92 7.76
CA LYS A 86 -14.47 13.44 7.01
C LYS A 86 -14.06 14.21 5.76
N TYR A 87 -13.09 15.11 5.88
CA TYR A 87 -12.61 15.95 4.79
C TYR A 87 -11.16 15.65 4.47
N LEU A 88 -10.85 15.70 3.19
CA LEU A 88 -9.48 15.62 2.66
C LEU A 88 -9.02 17.03 2.28
N TYR A 89 -7.92 17.46 2.88
CA TYR A 89 -7.20 18.69 2.58
C TYR A 89 -5.91 18.32 1.85
N VAL A 90 -5.69 18.92 0.68
CA VAL A 90 -4.45 18.76 -0.08
C VAL A 90 -3.83 20.13 -0.32
N TYR A 91 -2.73 20.43 0.35
CA TYR A 91 -1.95 21.63 0.10
C TYR A 91 -0.83 21.32 -0.91
N ASN A 92 -0.97 21.86 -2.12
CA ASN A 92 0.08 21.86 -3.14
C ASN A 92 1.03 23.01 -2.88
N LYS A 93 2.28 22.71 -2.53
CA LYS A 93 3.27 23.72 -2.14
C LYS A 93 3.75 24.55 -3.33
N GLN A 94 3.81 23.99 -4.53
CA GLN A 94 4.26 24.68 -5.73
C GLN A 94 3.21 25.67 -6.23
N ALA A 95 1.95 25.23 -6.30
CA ALA A 95 0.84 26.09 -6.72
C ALA A 95 0.41 27.06 -5.62
N ASN A 96 0.77 26.81 -4.36
CA ASN A 96 0.25 27.49 -3.17
C ASN A 96 -1.28 27.45 -3.09
N GLU A 97 -1.83 26.24 -3.29
CA GLU A 97 -3.27 25.99 -3.34
C GLU A 97 -3.66 24.91 -2.33
N ILE A 98 -4.80 25.10 -1.70
CA ILE A 98 -5.43 24.12 -0.82
C ILE A 98 -6.73 23.67 -1.47
N THR A 99 -6.82 22.38 -1.77
CA THR A 99 -8.08 21.76 -2.17
C THR A 99 -8.70 21.07 -0.97
N VAL A 100 -9.99 21.30 -0.74
CA VAL A 100 -10.78 20.59 0.28
C VAL A 100 -11.87 19.80 -0.42
N SER A 101 -11.99 18.51 -0.09
CA SER A 101 -13.02 17.64 -0.63
C SER A 101 -13.63 16.74 0.47
N ALA A 102 -14.77 16.14 0.18
CA ALA A 102 -15.42 15.13 1.00
C ALA A 102 -15.45 13.80 0.24
N PRO A 103 -14.35 13.04 0.25
CA PRO A 103 -14.25 11.81 -0.52
C PRO A 103 -15.21 10.74 0.01
N ALA A 104 -15.75 9.90 -0.89
CA ALA A 104 -16.51 8.72 -0.51
C ALA A 104 -15.61 7.70 0.21
N PRO A 105 -16.17 6.80 1.06
CA PRO A 105 -15.36 5.83 1.82
C PRO A 105 -14.43 4.96 0.96
N GLU A 106 -14.87 4.58 -0.23
CA GLU A 106 -14.08 3.83 -1.22
C GLU A 106 -12.94 4.66 -1.80
N GLU A 107 -13.12 5.96 -2.00
CA GLU A 107 -12.08 6.88 -2.46
C GLU A 107 -11.02 7.08 -1.38
N VAL A 108 -11.42 7.14 -0.09
CA VAL A 108 -10.49 7.23 1.04
C VAL A 108 -9.54 6.04 1.06
N GLN A 109 -10.03 4.82 0.78
CA GLN A 109 -9.18 3.64 0.71
C GLN A 109 -8.09 3.76 -0.37
N GLY A 110 -8.39 4.41 -1.50
CA GLY A 110 -7.41 4.67 -2.56
C GLY A 110 -6.39 5.75 -2.21
N ILE A 111 -6.73 6.64 -1.28
CA ILE A 111 -5.91 7.80 -0.88
C ILE A 111 -5.09 7.50 0.38
N ASP A 112 -5.62 6.69 1.29
CA ASP A 112 -4.93 6.31 2.53
C ASP A 112 -3.66 5.49 2.20
N PRO A 113 -2.47 6.02 2.49
CA PRO A 113 -1.22 5.33 2.18
C PRO A 113 -1.04 3.99 2.93
N THR A 114 -1.83 3.75 3.98
CA THR A 114 -1.79 2.49 4.75
C THR A 114 -2.81 1.47 4.29
N SER A 115 -3.76 1.85 3.43
CA SER A 115 -4.83 0.97 2.96
C SER A 115 -4.30 -0.30 2.28
N ILE A 116 -3.21 -0.17 1.54
CA ILE A 116 -2.53 -1.28 0.86
C ILE A 116 -1.99 -2.34 1.84
N LEU A 117 -1.70 -1.92 3.08
CA LEU A 117 -1.20 -2.82 4.13
C LEU A 117 -2.33 -3.67 4.76
N GLY A 118 -3.59 -3.40 4.44
CA GLY A 118 -4.75 -4.14 4.95
C GLY A 118 -5.71 -4.68 3.90
N GLY A 119 -5.63 -4.19 2.66
CA GLY A 119 -6.56 -4.47 1.56
C GLY A 119 -6.31 -5.76 0.78
N TYR A 120 -5.22 -6.47 1.03
CA TYR A 120 -4.74 -7.63 0.24
C TYR A 120 -5.64 -8.89 0.28
N LYS A 121 -6.66 -8.94 1.13
CA LYS A 121 -7.50 -10.15 1.32
C LYS A 121 -8.57 -10.35 0.25
N LYS A 122 -8.89 -9.33 -0.52
CA LYS A 122 -9.95 -9.38 -1.54
C LYS A 122 -9.46 -8.73 -2.84
N GLY A 123 -9.77 -9.39 -3.95
CA GLY A 123 -9.47 -8.86 -5.27
C GLY A 123 -8.03 -9.05 -5.72
N TYR A 124 -7.23 -9.85 -5.00
CA TYR A 124 -5.85 -10.13 -5.37
C TYR A 124 -5.53 -11.63 -5.32
N LYS A 125 -4.78 -12.08 -6.31
CA LYS A 125 -4.01 -13.31 -6.24
C LYS A 125 -2.72 -13.00 -5.48
N VAL A 126 -2.47 -13.76 -4.40
CA VAL A 126 -1.31 -13.59 -3.51
C VAL A 126 -0.36 -14.76 -3.73
N THR A 127 0.87 -14.49 -4.12
CA THR A 127 1.88 -15.54 -4.34
C THR A 127 2.60 -15.94 -3.05
N ALA A 128 3.28 -17.08 -3.07
CA ALA A 128 4.20 -17.46 -2.00
C ALA A 128 5.28 -16.38 -1.77
N PRO A 129 5.72 -16.16 -0.52
CA PRO A 129 6.70 -15.15 -0.22
C PRO A 129 8.08 -15.53 -0.74
N GLU A 130 8.77 -14.59 -1.34
CA GLU A 130 10.19 -14.70 -1.66
C GLU A 130 11.00 -14.10 -0.50
N PHE A 131 12.12 -14.74 -0.13
CA PHE A 131 12.97 -14.22 0.95
C PHE A 131 14.28 -13.71 0.36
N LYS A 132 14.67 -12.51 0.80
CA LYS A 132 15.96 -11.89 0.45
C LYS A 132 16.63 -11.29 1.68
N THR A 133 17.94 -11.16 1.65
CA THR A 133 18.69 -10.47 2.72
C THR A 133 19.03 -9.05 2.29
N GLU A 134 18.59 -8.07 3.05
CA GLU A 134 18.91 -6.66 2.85
C GLU A 134 19.44 -6.04 4.15
N ALA A 135 20.61 -5.42 4.10
CA ALA A 135 21.26 -4.80 5.25
C ALA A 135 21.32 -5.72 6.51
N GLY A 136 21.56 -7.02 6.29
CA GLY A 136 21.63 -8.02 7.36
C GLY A 136 20.28 -8.46 7.95
N ARG A 137 19.15 -8.03 7.36
CA ARG A 137 17.80 -8.46 7.72
C ARG A 137 17.24 -9.40 6.65
N GLU A 138 16.50 -10.41 7.08
CA GLU A 138 15.71 -11.24 6.17
C GLU A 138 14.39 -10.54 5.89
N ILE A 139 14.12 -10.29 4.61
CA ILE A 139 12.93 -9.60 4.13
C ILE A 139 12.07 -10.59 3.35
N ALA A 140 10.84 -10.76 3.78
CA ALA A 140 9.80 -11.48 3.03
C ALA A 140 9.16 -10.51 2.03
N VAL A 141 9.16 -10.90 0.76
CA VAL A 141 8.59 -10.14 -0.35
C VAL A 141 7.37 -10.86 -0.86
N VAL A 142 6.20 -10.27 -0.69
CA VAL A 142 4.91 -10.83 -1.12
C VAL A 142 4.42 -10.07 -2.33
N SER A 143 4.11 -10.79 -3.41
CA SER A 143 3.54 -10.19 -4.62
C SER A 143 2.02 -10.43 -4.68
N LEU A 144 1.31 -9.35 -5.01
CA LEU A 144 -0.14 -9.26 -5.16
C LEU A 144 -0.45 -8.90 -6.62
N PHE A 145 -1.34 -9.64 -7.22
CA PHE A 145 -1.80 -9.38 -8.60
C PHE A 145 -3.30 -9.15 -8.54
N PRO A 146 -3.79 -7.97 -8.95
CA PRO A 146 -5.22 -7.70 -9.03
C PRO A 146 -5.94 -8.74 -9.86
N GLU A 147 -7.11 -9.18 -9.40
CA GLU A 147 -8.01 -10.06 -10.16
C GLU A 147 -8.82 -9.27 -11.19
N ASP A 148 -9.05 -7.98 -10.92
CA ASP A 148 -9.71 -7.07 -11.84
C ASP A 148 -8.75 -6.68 -12.97
N ILE A 149 -9.10 -7.04 -14.20
CA ILE A 149 -8.33 -6.72 -15.39
C ILE A 149 -8.32 -5.22 -15.70
N GLU A 150 -9.28 -4.46 -15.19
CA GLU A 150 -9.37 -3.00 -15.39
C GLU A 150 -8.56 -2.22 -14.34
N ASP A 151 -8.07 -2.89 -13.28
CA ASP A 151 -7.19 -2.25 -12.30
C ASP A 151 -5.99 -1.60 -13.02
N PRO A 152 -5.68 -0.32 -12.76
CA PRO A 152 -4.54 0.36 -13.38
C PRO A 152 -3.18 -0.26 -13.01
N PHE A 153 -3.11 -0.97 -11.90
CA PHE A 153 -1.92 -1.70 -11.46
C PHE A 153 -2.01 -3.16 -11.91
N PHE A 154 -0.89 -3.73 -12.33
CA PHE A 154 -0.84 -5.15 -12.64
C PHE A 154 -0.11 -5.97 -11.56
N LYS A 155 0.65 -5.30 -10.69
CA LYS A 155 1.38 -5.95 -9.60
C LYS A 155 1.61 -4.96 -8.45
N THR A 156 1.43 -5.43 -7.23
CA THR A 156 1.89 -4.78 -6.01
C THR A 156 2.81 -5.73 -5.26
N THR A 157 3.90 -5.21 -4.72
CA THR A 157 4.85 -5.98 -3.93
C THR A 157 4.95 -5.36 -2.54
N ILE A 158 4.75 -6.17 -1.50
CA ILE A 158 4.90 -5.75 -0.10
C ILE A 158 6.13 -6.43 0.48
N SER A 159 7.05 -5.63 1.02
CA SER A 159 8.26 -6.08 1.70
C SER A 159 8.09 -5.96 3.20
N VAL A 160 8.35 -7.06 3.91
CA VAL A 160 8.13 -7.19 5.36
C VAL A 160 9.38 -7.79 6.00
N ASP A 161 9.83 -7.25 7.11
CA ASP A 161 10.87 -7.89 7.91
C ASP A 161 10.37 -9.25 8.43
N ALA A 162 11.05 -10.33 8.06
CA ALA A 162 10.58 -11.69 8.32
C ALA A 162 10.58 -12.05 9.82
N LYS A 163 11.32 -11.30 10.64
CA LYS A 163 11.46 -11.53 12.08
C LYS A 163 10.52 -10.66 12.91
N THR A 164 10.44 -9.36 12.59
CA THR A 164 9.64 -8.40 13.38
C THR A 164 8.24 -8.18 12.80
N TYR A 165 8.02 -8.60 11.55
CA TYR A 165 6.82 -8.32 10.75
C TYR A 165 6.57 -6.82 10.52
N GLU A 166 7.56 -5.98 10.74
CA GLU A 166 7.48 -4.57 10.42
C GLU A 166 7.51 -4.38 8.89
N PRO A 167 6.68 -3.49 8.34
CA PRO A 167 6.73 -3.19 6.91
C PRO A 167 8.03 -2.48 6.58
N VAL A 168 8.63 -2.89 5.47
CA VAL A 168 9.87 -2.32 4.93
C VAL A 168 9.56 -1.42 3.74
N GLY A 169 8.58 -1.80 2.93
CA GLY A 169 8.18 -1.00 1.79
C GLY A 169 7.08 -1.64 0.95
N VAL A 170 6.56 -0.85 0.03
CA VAL A 170 5.55 -1.25 -0.96
C VAL A 170 5.98 -0.73 -2.32
N SER A 171 5.89 -1.58 -3.35
CA SER A 171 6.11 -1.17 -4.74
C SER A 171 4.88 -1.53 -5.57
N THR A 172 4.36 -0.56 -6.32
CA THR A 172 3.23 -0.75 -7.24
C THR A 172 3.70 -0.55 -8.68
N HIS A 173 3.30 -1.46 -9.55
CA HIS A 173 3.62 -1.43 -10.97
C HIS A 173 2.36 -1.13 -11.77
N ASN A 174 2.34 0.02 -12.43
CA ASN A 174 1.23 0.47 -13.23
C ASN A 174 1.36 -0.07 -14.66
N LYS A 175 0.23 -0.33 -15.33
CA LYS A 175 0.16 -0.78 -16.74
C LYS A 175 0.76 0.21 -17.75
N ASN A 176 0.84 1.49 -17.38
CA ASN A 176 1.50 2.50 -18.21
C ASN A 176 3.03 2.54 -18.09
N GLY A 177 3.62 1.60 -17.34
CA GLY A 177 5.06 1.51 -17.13
C GLY A 177 5.60 2.28 -15.90
N MET A 178 4.76 3.06 -15.23
CA MET A 178 5.17 3.75 -13.99
C MET A 178 5.33 2.75 -12.84
N ILE A 179 6.41 2.90 -12.08
CA ILE A 179 6.66 2.16 -10.85
C ILE A 179 6.73 3.16 -9.69
N SER A 180 5.90 2.94 -8.68
CA SER A 180 5.95 3.71 -7.43
C SER A 180 6.44 2.82 -6.30
N THR A 181 7.53 3.22 -5.65
CA THR A 181 8.10 2.49 -4.52
C THR A 181 8.10 3.38 -3.29
N ILE A 182 7.45 2.92 -2.23
CA ILE A 182 7.45 3.56 -0.91
C ILE A 182 8.33 2.72 0.00
N ASN A 183 9.48 3.25 0.39
CA ASN A 183 10.36 2.65 1.39
C ASN A 183 10.09 3.27 2.75
N ILE A 184 9.88 2.44 3.76
CA ILE A 184 9.66 2.86 5.14
C ILE A 184 11.02 3.01 5.82
N THR A 185 11.40 4.24 6.11
CA THR A 185 12.72 4.58 6.69
C THR A 185 12.68 4.65 8.22
N LYS A 186 11.46 4.75 8.78
CA LYS A 186 11.23 4.85 10.23
C LYS A 186 9.83 4.37 10.54
N LEU A 187 9.68 3.62 11.61
CA LEU A 187 8.38 3.21 12.17
C LEU A 187 8.35 3.56 13.66
N LYS A 188 7.29 4.26 14.08
CA LYS A 188 6.91 4.40 15.49
C LYS A 188 5.44 4.05 15.64
N THR A 189 5.11 3.27 16.63
CA THR A 189 3.75 2.85 16.94
C THR A 189 3.36 3.29 18.34
N ASN A 190 2.09 3.11 18.68
CA ASN A 190 1.52 3.43 20.00
C ASN A 190 1.72 4.89 20.42
N LEU A 191 1.65 5.80 19.45
CA LEU A 191 1.71 7.24 19.68
C LEU A 191 0.34 7.76 20.11
N ASN A 192 0.34 8.65 21.14
CA ASN A 192 -0.89 9.24 21.65
C ASN A 192 -1.23 10.55 20.90
N TYR A 193 -1.58 10.44 19.61
CA TYR A 193 -2.06 11.58 18.86
C TYR A 193 -3.41 12.07 19.38
N THR A 194 -3.56 13.40 19.48
CA THR A 194 -4.84 14.08 19.70
C THR A 194 -5.49 14.38 18.35
N ALA A 195 -6.77 14.77 18.35
CA ALA A 195 -7.43 15.23 17.12
C ALA A 195 -6.67 16.38 16.45
N LYS A 196 -6.12 17.30 17.25
CA LYS A 196 -5.36 18.46 16.78
C LYS A 196 -4.07 18.09 16.01
N ASP A 197 -3.46 16.94 16.35
CA ASP A 197 -2.24 16.45 15.67
C ASP A 197 -2.53 15.94 14.24
N LEU A 198 -3.81 15.67 13.93
CA LEU A 198 -4.29 15.13 12.65
C LEU A 198 -5.31 16.08 11.98
N GLU A 199 -5.40 17.32 12.43
CA GLU A 199 -6.26 18.36 11.87
C GLU A 199 -5.48 19.26 10.91
N PHE A 200 -6.13 19.68 9.82
CA PHE A 200 -5.55 20.65 8.89
C PHE A 200 -5.78 22.07 9.40
N ASP A 201 -4.71 22.79 9.68
CA ASP A 201 -4.77 24.16 10.15
C ASP A 201 -4.61 25.15 8.98
N LEU A 202 -5.74 25.69 8.49
CA LEU A 202 -5.78 26.69 7.41
C LEU A 202 -5.00 27.96 7.76
N ASN A 203 -4.88 28.32 9.04
CA ASN A 203 -4.18 29.53 9.47
C ASN A 203 -2.68 29.48 9.20
N LYS A 204 -2.11 28.27 9.02
CA LYS A 204 -0.71 28.11 8.61
C LYS A 204 -0.45 28.54 7.17
N TYR A 205 -1.51 28.73 6.38
CA TYR A 205 -1.43 29.01 4.94
C TYR A 205 -2.25 30.24 4.51
N PRO A 206 -2.04 31.41 5.13
CA PRO A 206 -2.92 32.57 4.95
C PRO A 206 -2.92 33.19 3.55
N LYS A 207 -1.94 32.77 2.71
CA LYS A 207 -1.80 33.25 1.32
C LYS A 207 -2.13 32.17 0.29
N ALA A 208 -2.50 30.98 0.71
CA ALA A 208 -2.88 29.92 -0.22
C ALA A 208 -4.27 30.15 -0.78
N MET A 209 -4.45 29.86 -2.06
CA MET A 209 -5.78 29.84 -2.68
C MET A 209 -6.55 28.62 -2.16
N LEU A 210 -7.75 28.86 -1.64
CA LEU A 210 -8.63 27.77 -1.18
C LEU A 210 -9.61 27.40 -2.29
N ILE A 211 -9.61 26.12 -2.65
CA ILE A 211 -10.54 25.49 -3.60
C ILE A 211 -11.40 24.53 -2.79
N ASP A 212 -12.65 24.89 -2.55
CA ASP A 212 -13.61 24.10 -1.79
C ASP A 212 -14.50 23.30 -2.74
N LEU A 213 -14.37 21.98 -2.68
CA LEU A 213 -15.10 20.99 -3.50
C LEU A 213 -16.08 20.14 -2.67
N ARG A 214 -16.42 20.56 -1.45
CA ARG A 214 -17.35 19.85 -0.55
C ARG A 214 -18.81 20.01 -0.94
#